data_a2aa9a3d69949f7d68f97c01a2a03154
#
_entry.id   a2aa9a3d69949f7d68f97c01a2a03154
#
_cell.length_a   1.000
_cell.length_b   1.000
_cell.length_c   1.000
_cell.angle_alpha   90.00
_cell.angle_beta   90.00
_cell.angle_gamma   90.00
#
_symmetry.space_group_name_H-M   'P 1'
#
loop_
_entity.id
_entity.type
_entity.pdbx_description
1 polymer ?
#
loop_
_entity_poly.entity_id
_entity_poly.type
_entity_poly.pdbx_seq_one_letter_code
_entity_poly.pdbx_strand_id
1 'polypeptide(L)'
;MMRRLHSLRRLSGNALLLALCAGLPAAHAAEQTSRGANSAKAAPAAQKQDAPAPKGEQFVDGIAAIVDKDVITLRELRDTSQRVAGELKSRGIQVPDDQTLQHQVLQRLIMERVQRHEADRLGIRVDDKQIDTAIQAIASRNKITVQQLRQELEKSGTTWENYRKSLRDEIRSDRLRQRAVDSTIVISDAEVDAFLKDQRRNPAFGAAPAQAAQAQPQVQPQPAPEQAAAPAGPMLYALAQILVRVPEGSSPDQLSLLRKKAEGLLARAKRGDDFASLAAASSDGPEALQGGVMGVRPLDGWPDLFVKAISNLQKGQVSQLIQSGNGFHIIKVMDRGTAQPAPGRTARAPAPQAAPQPAPQPAAREQAPQGPTQVVQTRARHILIKTSTVMSDDLARQRLEQVRQRLVNGAATFEEMARQYSQDASAPQGGELGWLNPGETVPPFEAAMNALQPGEISQPVQSPFGWHLIQVEERREHDATDDLARMRARQTLFERRAQPAFEDWLEQLRAQAYVDNRFEKQQKIQQNNR
;
A
#
# COMPACT_ATOMS: atom_id res chain seq x y z
N MET A 1 1.16 -22.64 21.62
CA MET A 1 0.23 -22.11 20.60
C MET A 1 0.24 -20.57 20.51
N MET A 2 1.08 -19.87 21.26
CA MET A 2 1.09 -18.38 21.39
C MET A 2 2.24 -17.65 20.64
N ARG A 3 2.91 -18.27 19.68
CA ARG A 3 4.15 -17.72 19.06
C ARG A 3 4.07 -17.36 17.57
N ARG A 4 2.89 -17.35 16.94
CA ARG A 4 2.77 -17.07 15.49
C ARG A 4 2.20 -15.70 15.10
N LEU A 5 1.90 -14.82 16.04
CA LEU A 5 1.22 -13.54 15.79
C LEU A 5 2.15 -12.34 15.51
N HIS A 6 3.48 -12.50 15.63
CA HIS A 6 4.41 -11.40 15.33
C HIS A 6 4.77 -11.24 13.84
N SER A 7 4.30 -12.13 12.97
CA SER A 7 4.57 -12.05 11.52
C SER A 7 3.60 -11.16 10.72
N LEU A 8 2.53 -10.70 11.31
CA LEU A 8 1.55 -9.78 10.70
C LEU A 8 2.10 -8.35 10.46
N ARG A 9 3.31 -8.05 10.93
CA ARG A 9 3.90 -6.70 10.86
C ARG A 9 4.74 -6.41 9.61
N ARG A 10 4.84 -7.33 8.64
CA ARG A 10 5.70 -7.16 7.46
C ARG A 10 4.96 -7.42 6.17
N LEU A 11 3.95 -6.64 5.88
CA LEU A 11 3.40 -6.58 4.54
C LEU A 11 3.45 -5.15 4.05
N SER A 12 4.28 -5.00 3.03
CA SER A 12 4.36 -3.94 2.02
C SER A 12 3.73 -2.60 2.42
N GLY A 13 4.59 -1.61 2.53
CA GLY A 13 4.20 -0.23 2.77
C GLY A 13 3.11 0.20 1.82
N ASN A 14 1.98 0.42 2.35
CA ASN A 14 0.90 1.33 2.13
C ASN A 14 -0.47 0.80 2.57
N ALA A 15 -0.58 -0.43 3.03
CA ALA A 15 -1.88 -0.97 3.43
C ALA A 15 -1.76 -1.61 4.81
N LEU A 16 -2.51 -1.10 5.72
CA LEU A 16 -2.78 -1.62 7.06
C LEU A 16 -1.97 -1.00 8.21
N LEU A 17 -2.16 0.29 8.41
CA LEU A 17 -2.01 0.92 9.72
C LEU A 17 -3.40 1.10 10.35
N LEU A 18 -4.07 -0.02 10.61
CA LEU A 18 -5.19 -0.05 11.55
C LEU A 18 -4.63 -0.34 12.94
N ALA A 19 -4.64 0.71 13.75
CA ALA A 19 -4.15 0.73 15.10
C ALA A 19 -4.84 -0.31 15.99
N LEU A 20 -4.02 -1.11 16.64
CA LEU A 20 -4.39 -1.79 17.89
C LEU A 20 -4.50 -0.73 19.00
N CYS A 21 -5.70 -0.38 19.42
CA CYS A 21 -5.91 0.29 20.71
C CYS A 21 -6.52 -0.71 21.68
N ALA A 22 -5.69 -1.21 22.57
CA ALA A 22 -6.13 -1.85 23.82
C ALA A 22 -6.32 -0.78 24.90
N GLY A 23 -7.47 -0.77 25.55
CA GLY A 23 -7.70 0.07 26.73
C GLY A 23 -9.01 -0.31 27.41
N LEU A 24 -8.91 -1.14 28.44
CA LEU A 24 -9.94 -1.42 29.46
C LEU A 24 -10.11 -0.19 30.39
N PRO A 25 -11.17 -0.06 31.20
CA PRO A 25 -11.62 -1.10 32.13
C PRO A 25 -13.14 -1.28 32.28
N ALA A 26 -13.46 -2.39 32.92
CA ALA A 26 -14.73 -2.81 33.44
C ALA A 26 -15.22 -2.01 34.66
N ALA A 27 -16.53 -1.88 34.79
CA ALA A 27 -17.17 -1.76 36.11
C ALA A 27 -18.58 -2.40 36.07
N HIS A 28 -18.70 -3.39 36.87
CA HIS A 28 -19.77 -4.03 37.60
C HIS A 28 -21.04 -3.17 37.79
N ALA A 29 -22.24 -3.71 37.65
CA ALA A 29 -22.91 -4.54 38.61
C ALA A 29 -24.43 -4.55 38.41
N ALA A 30 -24.95 -5.71 38.66
CA ALA A 30 -26.11 -6.06 39.45
C ALA A 30 -27.50 -6.02 38.80
N GLU A 31 -27.90 -7.24 38.63
CA GLU A 31 -29.24 -7.81 38.60
C GLU A 31 -30.15 -7.27 39.71
N GLN A 32 -31.42 -7.02 39.39
CA GLN A 32 -32.52 -7.49 40.21
C GLN A 32 -33.85 -7.54 39.44
N THR A 33 -34.39 -8.71 39.46
CA THR A 33 -35.72 -9.12 39.04
C THR A 33 -36.82 -8.58 39.99
N SER A 34 -37.99 -8.23 39.43
CA SER A 34 -39.23 -8.77 39.99
C SER A 34 -40.46 -8.45 39.12
N ARG A 35 -41.33 -9.44 39.08
CA ARG A 35 -42.64 -9.55 38.43
C ARG A 35 -43.71 -8.71 39.13
N GLY A 36 -44.83 -8.43 38.36
CA GLY A 36 -46.15 -8.26 38.95
C GLY A 36 -47.07 -7.32 38.16
N ALA A 37 -47.84 -7.86 37.33
CA ALA A 37 -49.29 -7.94 37.10
C ALA A 37 -50.16 -6.68 37.33
N ASN A 38 -50.94 -6.36 36.28
CA ASN A 38 -52.33 -5.94 36.11
C ASN A 38 -52.98 -4.99 37.16
N SER A 39 -53.53 -3.88 36.68
CA SER A 39 -54.99 -3.66 36.63
C SER A 39 -55.35 -2.28 36.12
N ALA A 40 -56.34 -2.21 35.24
CA ALA A 40 -57.00 -1.01 34.74
C ALA A 40 -57.90 -0.39 35.79
N LYS A 41 -57.97 0.96 35.84
CA LYS A 41 -59.23 1.70 35.97
C LYS A 41 -59.08 3.22 35.95
N ALA A 42 -59.84 3.83 35.01
CA ALA A 42 -60.52 5.13 35.06
C ALA A 42 -59.77 6.41 35.46
N ALA A 43 -59.84 7.36 34.55
CA ALA A 43 -59.57 8.78 34.73
C ALA A 43 -60.54 9.46 35.71
N PRO A 44 -60.15 10.61 36.31
CA PRO A 44 -60.77 11.88 35.87
C PRO A 44 -59.81 13.05 35.71
N ALA A 45 -60.22 13.90 34.83
CA ALA A 45 -59.97 15.30 34.50
C ALA A 45 -58.88 16.15 35.23
N ALA A 46 -58.06 16.71 34.38
CA ALA A 46 -57.57 18.10 34.29
C ALA A 46 -57.11 18.85 35.58
N GLN A 47 -55.81 19.00 35.66
CA GLN A 47 -55.22 20.27 36.10
C GLN A 47 -53.93 20.51 35.24
N LYS A 48 -53.95 21.63 34.47
CA LYS A 48 -52.75 22.17 33.84
C LYS A 48 -51.77 22.58 34.92
N GLN A 49 -50.73 21.79 35.13
CA GLN A 49 -49.50 22.25 35.77
C GLN A 49 -48.48 22.45 34.68
N ASP A 50 -47.99 23.69 34.56
CA ASP A 50 -46.86 24.04 33.74
C ASP A 50 -45.67 23.10 34.10
N ALA A 51 -45.39 22.18 33.19
CA ALA A 51 -44.17 21.40 33.28
C ALA A 51 -43.00 22.34 32.98
N PRO A 52 -41.94 22.36 33.82
CA PRO A 52 -40.74 23.10 33.48
C PRO A 52 -40.16 22.50 32.19
N ALA A 53 -39.91 23.36 31.21
CA ALA A 53 -39.24 22.99 29.99
C ALA A 53 -37.97 22.21 30.30
N PRO A 54 -37.68 21.08 29.59
CA PRO A 54 -36.43 20.40 29.78
C PRO A 54 -35.31 21.34 29.36
N LYS A 55 -34.53 21.79 30.36
CA LYS A 55 -33.22 22.40 30.15
C LYS A 55 -32.27 21.33 29.68
N GLY A 56 -32.47 20.78 28.50
CA GLY A 56 -31.47 20.09 27.73
C GLY A 56 -30.78 21.13 26.90
N GLU A 57 -29.61 21.58 27.32
CA GLU A 57 -28.69 22.21 26.39
C GLU A 57 -28.50 21.23 25.25
N GLN A 58 -29.21 21.43 24.15
CA GLN A 58 -28.85 20.82 22.87
C GLN A 58 -27.47 21.41 22.57
N PHE A 59 -26.41 20.70 22.91
CA PHE A 59 -25.08 20.97 22.41
C PHE A 59 -25.16 20.89 20.89
N VAL A 60 -25.41 22.02 20.27
CA VAL A 60 -25.25 22.17 18.83
C VAL A 60 -23.77 21.96 18.57
N ASP A 61 -23.41 20.82 17.95
CA ASP A 61 -22.03 20.53 17.63
C ASP A 61 -21.52 21.61 16.67
N GLY A 62 -20.49 22.35 17.09
CA GLY A 62 -19.96 23.45 16.29
C GLY A 62 -19.31 22.93 15.01
N ILE A 63 -19.30 23.78 13.98
CA ILE A 63 -18.68 23.47 12.68
C ILE A 63 -17.18 23.83 12.75
N ALA A 64 -16.31 22.85 12.49
CA ALA A 64 -14.87 23.05 12.33
C ALA A 64 -14.53 23.52 10.89
N ALA A 65 -15.06 22.83 9.88
CA ALA A 65 -14.90 23.23 8.48
C ALA A 65 -16.10 22.79 7.62
N ILE A 66 -16.28 23.47 6.48
CA ILE A 66 -17.18 23.03 5.40
C ILE A 66 -16.32 22.73 4.19
N VAL A 67 -16.54 21.57 3.58
CA VAL A 67 -15.87 21.13 2.36
C VAL A 67 -16.93 20.81 1.32
N ASP A 68 -17.08 21.65 0.33
CA ASP A 68 -18.17 21.63 -0.65
C ASP A 68 -19.55 21.55 0.03
N LYS A 69 -20.13 20.37 0.14
CA LYS A 69 -21.44 20.09 0.77
C LYS A 69 -21.33 19.38 2.12
N ASP A 70 -20.15 18.92 2.48
CA ASP A 70 -19.90 18.17 3.71
C ASP A 70 -19.46 19.08 4.85
N VAL A 71 -19.90 18.75 6.05
CA VAL A 71 -19.53 19.45 7.28
C VAL A 71 -18.61 18.57 8.11
N ILE A 72 -17.51 19.14 8.57
CA ILE A 72 -16.63 18.56 9.60
C ILE A 72 -16.98 19.26 10.91
N THR A 73 -17.42 18.49 11.91
CA THR A 73 -17.85 19.05 13.19
C THR A 73 -16.68 19.17 14.17
N LEU A 74 -16.82 20.01 15.20
CA LEU A 74 -15.84 20.13 16.29
C LEU A 74 -15.74 18.82 17.10
N ARG A 75 -16.83 18.05 17.18
CA ARG A 75 -16.82 16.73 17.84
C ARG A 75 -15.98 15.75 17.03
N GLU A 76 -16.25 15.64 15.72
CA GLU A 76 -15.47 14.78 14.82
C GLU A 76 -13.97 15.12 14.89
N LEU A 77 -13.63 16.41 14.89
CA LEU A 77 -12.25 16.88 15.02
C LEU A 77 -11.62 16.45 16.35
N ARG A 78 -12.32 16.66 17.47
CA ARG A 78 -11.82 16.26 18.82
C ARG A 78 -11.63 14.75 18.94
N ASP A 79 -12.65 13.97 18.55
CA ASP A 79 -12.61 12.51 18.65
C ASP A 79 -11.50 11.92 17.79
N THR A 80 -11.29 12.49 16.60
CA THR A 80 -10.19 12.08 15.72
C THR A 80 -8.84 12.50 16.28
N SER A 81 -8.71 13.70 16.84
CA SER A 81 -7.48 14.18 17.48
C SER A 81 -7.09 13.31 18.68
N GLN A 82 -8.05 12.92 19.50
CA GLN A 82 -7.79 12.01 20.63
C GLN A 82 -7.31 10.64 20.18
N ARG A 83 -7.90 10.06 19.13
CA ARG A 83 -7.44 8.79 18.56
C ARG A 83 -6.01 8.90 18.03
N VAL A 84 -5.71 9.96 17.26
CA VAL A 84 -4.37 10.21 16.72
C VAL A 84 -3.36 10.42 17.86
N ALA A 85 -3.71 11.17 18.91
CA ALA A 85 -2.86 11.34 20.09
C ALA A 85 -2.54 10.00 20.78
N GLY A 86 -3.54 9.12 20.91
CA GLY A 86 -3.36 7.77 21.44
C GLY A 86 -2.41 6.93 20.57
N GLU A 87 -2.56 7.03 19.25
CA GLU A 87 -1.70 6.32 18.29
C GLU A 87 -0.25 6.83 18.35
N LEU A 88 -0.03 8.15 18.37
CA LEU A 88 1.31 8.73 18.52
C LEU A 88 1.98 8.26 19.81
N LYS A 89 1.25 8.29 20.94
CA LYS A 89 1.75 7.79 22.24
C LYS A 89 2.13 6.32 22.19
N SER A 90 1.30 5.46 21.56
CA SER A 90 1.59 4.03 21.43
C SER A 90 2.82 3.73 20.60
N ARG A 91 3.20 4.63 19.70
CA ARG A 91 4.41 4.57 18.88
C ARG A 91 5.63 5.23 19.54
N GLY A 92 5.48 5.81 20.73
CA GLY A 92 6.53 6.55 21.40
C GLY A 92 6.85 7.90 20.78
N ILE A 93 5.94 8.44 19.94
CA ILE A 93 6.08 9.76 19.29
C ILE A 93 5.47 10.79 20.24
N GLN A 94 6.21 11.88 20.50
CA GLN A 94 5.70 12.97 21.33
C GLN A 94 4.49 13.62 20.64
N VAL A 95 3.37 13.68 21.37
CA VAL A 95 2.15 14.31 20.87
C VAL A 95 2.36 15.81 20.81
N PRO A 96 2.07 16.47 19.67
CA PRO A 96 2.07 17.93 19.58
C PRO A 96 1.09 18.55 20.58
N ASP A 97 1.19 19.85 20.82
CA ASP A 97 0.16 20.57 21.56
C ASP A 97 -1.22 20.43 20.89
N ASP A 98 -2.27 20.54 21.66
CA ASP A 98 -3.64 20.28 21.19
C ASP A 98 -4.03 21.13 19.99
N GLN A 99 -3.57 22.38 19.93
CA GLN A 99 -3.89 23.28 18.83
C GLN A 99 -3.23 22.82 17.53
N THR A 100 -1.96 22.50 17.57
CA THR A 100 -1.19 21.96 16.44
C THR A 100 -1.77 20.64 15.97
N LEU A 101 -2.07 19.72 16.89
CA LEU A 101 -2.66 18.43 16.57
C LEU A 101 -4.02 18.57 15.91
N GLN A 102 -4.91 19.41 16.47
CA GLN A 102 -6.24 19.67 15.89
C GLN A 102 -6.12 20.29 14.49
N HIS A 103 -5.18 21.23 14.30
CA HIS A 103 -4.95 21.82 12.98
C HIS A 103 -4.55 20.74 11.95
N GLN A 104 -3.59 19.90 12.26
CA GLN A 104 -3.13 18.85 11.35
C GLN A 104 -4.21 17.80 11.07
N VAL A 105 -4.95 17.40 12.10
CA VAL A 105 -6.09 16.47 11.95
C VAL A 105 -7.17 17.08 11.09
N LEU A 106 -7.46 18.38 11.25
CA LEU A 106 -8.45 19.07 10.44
C LEU A 106 -8.03 19.13 8.96
N GLN A 107 -6.78 19.45 8.66
CA GLN A 107 -6.26 19.45 7.28
C GLN A 107 -6.38 18.05 6.66
N ARG A 108 -6.07 17.00 7.41
CA ARG A 108 -6.26 15.62 6.96
C ARG A 108 -7.73 15.30 6.68
N LEU A 109 -8.65 15.64 7.60
CA LEU A 109 -10.10 15.42 7.40
C LEU A 109 -10.64 16.18 6.19
N ILE A 110 -10.17 17.41 5.96
CA ILE A 110 -10.52 18.18 4.76
C ILE A 110 -10.08 17.43 3.50
N MET A 111 -8.83 16.97 3.44
CA MET A 111 -8.32 16.23 2.27
C MET A 111 -9.06 14.91 2.04
N GLU A 112 -9.40 14.17 3.10
CA GLU A 112 -10.22 12.96 3.01
C GLU A 112 -11.62 13.26 2.42
N ARG A 113 -12.24 14.39 2.77
CA ARG A 113 -13.53 14.81 2.18
C ARG A 113 -13.38 15.18 0.69
N VAL A 114 -12.37 15.97 0.36
CA VAL A 114 -12.09 16.40 -1.02
C VAL A 114 -11.85 15.18 -1.92
N GLN A 115 -11.01 14.23 -1.50
CA GLN A 115 -10.77 13.00 -2.24
C GLN A 115 -12.03 12.13 -2.38
N ARG A 116 -12.88 12.07 -1.34
CA ARG A 116 -14.14 11.36 -1.39
C ARG A 116 -15.08 11.95 -2.42
N HIS A 117 -15.23 13.27 -2.46
CA HIS A 117 -16.07 13.96 -3.45
C HIS A 117 -15.57 13.71 -4.87
N GLU A 118 -14.26 13.74 -5.07
CA GLU A 118 -13.67 13.45 -6.38
C GLU A 118 -13.91 11.99 -6.80
N ALA A 119 -13.78 11.05 -5.89
CA ALA A 119 -14.11 9.65 -6.16
C ALA A 119 -15.58 9.46 -6.53
N ASP A 120 -16.50 10.19 -5.86
CA ASP A 120 -17.94 10.20 -6.20
C ASP A 120 -18.19 10.82 -7.57
N ARG A 121 -17.53 11.95 -7.87
CA ARG A 121 -17.61 12.63 -9.17
C ARG A 121 -17.16 11.73 -10.32
N LEU A 122 -16.10 10.96 -10.10
CA LEU A 122 -15.56 10.00 -11.08
C LEU A 122 -16.33 8.67 -11.11
N GLY A 123 -17.38 8.52 -10.30
CA GLY A 123 -18.20 7.30 -10.23
C GLY A 123 -17.47 6.09 -9.65
N ILE A 124 -16.41 6.30 -8.84
CA ILE A 124 -15.64 5.24 -8.22
C ILE A 124 -16.41 4.67 -7.03
N ARG A 125 -16.96 3.48 -7.21
CA ARG A 125 -17.71 2.75 -6.19
C ARG A 125 -17.02 1.44 -5.87
N VAL A 126 -17.19 0.98 -4.62
CA VAL A 126 -16.70 -0.31 -4.13
C VAL A 126 -17.87 -1.01 -3.47
N ASP A 127 -18.34 -2.08 -4.09
CA ASP A 127 -19.46 -2.88 -3.59
C ASP A 127 -19.01 -3.92 -2.54
N ASP A 128 -19.97 -4.52 -1.85
CA ASP A 128 -19.69 -5.48 -0.79
C ASP A 128 -19.00 -6.76 -1.30
N LYS A 129 -19.33 -7.22 -2.52
CA LYS A 129 -18.69 -8.38 -3.13
C LYS A 129 -17.19 -8.14 -3.34
N GLN A 130 -16.81 -6.94 -3.76
CA GLN A 130 -15.41 -6.55 -3.93
C GLN A 130 -14.67 -6.50 -2.60
N ILE A 131 -15.33 -6.01 -1.53
CA ILE A 131 -14.78 -6.03 -0.18
C ILE A 131 -14.57 -7.46 0.30
N ASP A 132 -15.54 -8.34 0.10
CA ASP A 132 -15.43 -9.76 0.50
C ASP A 132 -14.30 -10.47 -0.26
N THR A 133 -14.15 -10.20 -1.55
CA THR A 133 -13.03 -10.69 -2.36
C THR A 133 -11.68 -10.20 -1.82
N ALA A 134 -11.57 -8.91 -1.49
CA ALA A 134 -10.35 -8.33 -0.92
C ALA A 134 -10.03 -8.97 0.45
N ILE A 135 -11.03 -9.15 1.32
CA ILE A 135 -10.87 -9.81 2.62
C ILE A 135 -10.39 -11.27 2.44
N GLN A 136 -10.95 -12.01 1.49
CA GLN A 136 -10.50 -13.37 1.19
C GLN A 136 -9.05 -13.39 0.72
N ALA A 137 -8.66 -12.46 -0.16
CA ALA A 137 -7.28 -12.34 -0.63
C ALA A 137 -6.31 -12.01 0.52
N ILE A 138 -6.69 -11.09 1.43
CA ILE A 138 -5.90 -10.74 2.63
C ILE A 138 -5.74 -11.96 3.55
N ALA A 139 -6.85 -12.67 3.83
CA ALA A 139 -6.83 -13.87 4.69
C ALA A 139 -5.94 -14.96 4.08
N SER A 140 -6.09 -15.25 2.78
CA SER A 140 -5.30 -16.24 2.05
C SER A 140 -3.81 -15.90 2.04
N ARG A 141 -3.44 -14.63 1.80
CA ARG A 141 -2.06 -14.15 1.84
C ARG A 141 -1.42 -14.33 3.21
N ASN A 142 -2.21 -14.14 4.28
CA ASN A 142 -1.76 -14.35 5.66
C ASN A 142 -1.89 -15.82 6.13
N LYS A 143 -2.34 -16.72 5.25
CA LYS A 143 -2.55 -18.15 5.57
C LYS A 143 -3.48 -18.38 6.75
N ILE A 144 -4.51 -17.54 6.87
CA ILE A 144 -5.57 -17.64 7.88
C ILE A 144 -6.94 -17.66 7.21
N THR A 145 -7.96 -18.10 7.93
CA THR A 145 -9.35 -18.01 7.45
C THR A 145 -9.93 -16.61 7.71
N VAL A 146 -10.96 -16.23 6.96
CA VAL A 146 -11.70 -14.97 7.20
C VAL A 146 -12.24 -14.90 8.63
N GLN A 147 -12.68 -16.02 9.17
CA GLN A 147 -13.18 -16.10 10.55
C GLN A 147 -12.06 -15.84 11.58
N GLN A 148 -10.86 -16.38 11.35
CA GLN A 148 -9.70 -16.10 12.20
C GLN A 148 -9.29 -14.63 12.10
N LEU A 149 -9.28 -14.04 10.89
CA LEU A 149 -9.03 -12.62 10.69
C LEU A 149 -10.00 -11.76 11.51
N ARG A 150 -11.31 -12.08 11.45
CA ARG A 150 -12.35 -11.39 12.21
C ARG A 150 -12.08 -11.46 13.73
N GLN A 151 -11.79 -12.66 14.25
CA GLN A 151 -11.48 -12.85 15.67
C GLN A 151 -10.25 -12.04 16.13
N GLU A 152 -9.21 -11.99 15.30
CA GLU A 152 -8.01 -11.20 15.63
C GLU A 152 -8.30 -9.69 15.64
N LEU A 153 -9.12 -9.20 14.71
CA LEU A 153 -9.56 -7.81 14.68
C LEU A 153 -10.39 -7.45 15.91
N GLU A 154 -11.34 -8.29 16.29
CA GLU A 154 -12.18 -8.10 17.47
C GLU A 154 -11.35 -8.11 18.76
N LYS A 155 -10.35 -9.01 18.90
CA LYS A 155 -9.39 -9.00 20.02
C LYS A 155 -8.54 -7.73 20.05
N SER A 156 -8.28 -7.13 18.91
CA SER A 156 -7.54 -5.86 18.82
C SER A 156 -8.42 -4.62 19.05
N GLY A 157 -9.71 -4.80 19.36
CA GLY A 157 -10.66 -3.72 19.59
C GLY A 157 -11.25 -3.10 18.32
N THR A 158 -10.98 -3.69 17.15
CA THR A 158 -11.55 -3.21 15.87
C THR A 158 -12.78 -4.01 15.51
N THR A 159 -13.94 -3.34 15.37
CA THR A 159 -15.16 -4.03 14.94
C THR A 159 -15.05 -4.45 13.46
N TRP A 160 -15.69 -5.57 13.13
CA TRP A 160 -15.73 -6.06 11.75
C TRP A 160 -16.28 -5.03 10.76
N GLU A 161 -17.27 -4.28 11.17
CA GLU A 161 -17.88 -3.23 10.34
C GLU A 161 -16.92 -2.08 10.06
N ASN A 162 -16.21 -1.62 11.09
CA ASN A 162 -15.18 -0.58 10.94
C ASN A 162 -14.05 -1.04 10.03
N TYR A 163 -13.63 -2.29 10.13
CA TYR A 163 -12.62 -2.86 9.25
C TYR A 163 -13.09 -2.87 7.79
N ARG A 164 -14.31 -3.35 7.52
CA ARG A 164 -14.90 -3.34 6.17
C ARG A 164 -15.01 -1.92 5.61
N LYS A 165 -15.41 -0.96 6.44
CA LYS A 165 -15.47 0.46 6.05
C LYS A 165 -14.09 0.99 5.68
N SER A 166 -13.09 0.78 6.53
CA SER A 166 -11.71 1.23 6.26
C SER A 166 -11.16 0.61 4.98
N LEU A 167 -11.39 -0.68 4.77
CA LEU A 167 -10.95 -1.38 3.56
C LEU A 167 -11.65 -0.84 2.30
N ARG A 168 -12.95 -0.48 2.41
CA ARG A 168 -13.68 0.15 1.31
C ARG A 168 -13.08 1.51 0.97
N ASP A 169 -12.80 2.32 1.98
CA ASP A 169 -12.23 3.65 1.80
C ASP A 169 -10.80 3.55 1.20
N GLU A 170 -10.00 2.57 1.62
CA GLU A 170 -8.67 2.28 1.07
C GLU A 170 -8.74 1.89 -0.41
N ILE A 171 -9.54 0.87 -0.75
CA ILE A 171 -9.71 0.44 -2.16
C ILE A 171 -10.20 1.58 -3.03
N ARG A 172 -11.09 2.41 -2.50
CA ARG A 172 -11.63 3.58 -3.21
C ARG A 172 -10.54 4.62 -3.47
N SER A 173 -9.71 4.90 -2.48
CA SER A 173 -8.58 5.82 -2.59
C SER A 173 -7.54 5.31 -3.61
N ASP A 174 -7.21 4.02 -3.58
CA ASP A 174 -6.29 3.40 -4.54
C ASP A 174 -6.81 3.50 -5.98
N ARG A 175 -8.09 3.22 -6.19
CA ARG A 175 -8.72 3.37 -7.52
C ARG A 175 -8.75 4.81 -7.99
N LEU A 176 -8.98 5.75 -7.07
CA LEU A 176 -8.95 7.16 -7.36
C LEU A 176 -7.57 7.59 -7.83
N ARG A 177 -6.52 7.22 -7.09
CA ARG A 177 -5.13 7.44 -7.47
C ARG A 177 -4.81 6.84 -8.83
N GLN A 178 -5.14 5.56 -9.03
CA GLN A 178 -4.90 4.86 -10.29
C GLN A 178 -5.58 5.57 -11.47
N ARG A 179 -6.82 6.00 -11.30
CA ARG A 179 -7.57 6.65 -12.39
C ARG A 179 -7.14 8.09 -12.63
N ALA A 180 -6.85 8.85 -11.59
CA ALA A 180 -6.58 10.28 -11.71
C ALA A 180 -5.10 10.60 -11.99
N VAL A 181 -4.17 9.73 -11.56
CA VAL A 181 -2.74 9.98 -11.61
C VAL A 181 -1.99 8.88 -12.36
N ASP A 182 -2.07 7.64 -11.89
CA ASP A 182 -1.22 6.56 -12.41
C ASP A 182 -1.46 6.31 -13.91
N SER A 183 -2.72 6.43 -14.36
CA SER A 183 -3.09 6.27 -15.78
C SER A 183 -2.58 7.40 -16.69
N THR A 184 -2.13 8.53 -16.13
CA THR A 184 -1.59 9.67 -16.89
C THR A 184 -0.07 9.58 -17.06
N ILE A 185 0.59 8.72 -16.30
CA ILE A 185 2.04 8.56 -16.33
C ILE A 185 2.43 7.64 -17.50
N VAL A 186 3.04 8.23 -18.50
CA VAL A 186 3.58 7.50 -19.66
C VAL A 186 5.10 7.42 -19.54
N ILE A 187 5.64 6.20 -19.62
CA ILE A 187 7.09 5.95 -19.66
C ILE A 187 7.42 5.46 -21.06
N SER A 188 8.15 6.27 -21.82
CA SER A 188 8.57 5.95 -23.18
C SER A 188 9.74 4.95 -23.21
N ASP A 189 9.87 4.21 -24.32
CA ASP A 189 11.00 3.30 -24.50
C ASP A 189 12.35 4.04 -24.54
N ALA A 190 12.38 5.25 -25.07
CA ALA A 190 13.59 6.09 -25.07
C ALA A 190 14.05 6.43 -23.65
N GLU A 191 13.12 6.66 -22.71
CA GLU A 191 13.45 6.91 -21.30
C GLU A 191 13.95 5.64 -20.61
N VAL A 192 13.35 4.49 -20.94
CA VAL A 192 13.83 3.19 -20.45
C VAL A 192 15.25 2.93 -20.90
N ASP A 193 15.56 3.18 -22.19
CA ASP A 193 16.90 2.99 -22.78
C ASP A 193 17.91 3.95 -22.15
N ALA A 194 17.53 5.22 -21.96
CA ALA A 194 18.39 6.21 -21.28
C ALA A 194 18.69 5.78 -19.85
N PHE A 195 17.66 5.35 -19.11
CA PHE A 195 17.81 4.87 -17.73
C PHE A 195 18.75 3.67 -17.62
N LEU A 196 18.58 2.66 -18.48
CA LEU A 196 19.44 1.48 -18.52
C LEU A 196 20.89 1.84 -18.90
N LYS A 197 21.06 2.79 -19.82
CA LYS A 197 22.39 3.29 -20.19
C LYS A 197 23.09 4.01 -19.03
N ASP A 198 22.34 4.79 -18.26
CA ASP A 198 22.88 5.49 -17.09
C ASP A 198 23.21 4.51 -15.96
N GLN A 199 22.38 3.49 -15.74
CA GLN A 199 22.70 2.38 -14.81
C GLN A 199 24.00 1.66 -15.19
N ARG A 200 24.23 1.38 -16.49
CA ARG A 200 25.46 0.75 -16.97
C ARG A 200 26.69 1.67 -16.79
N ARG A 201 26.53 2.99 -16.91
CA ARG A 201 27.61 3.96 -16.72
C ARG A 201 27.94 4.24 -15.25
N ASN A 202 26.96 4.14 -14.40
CA ASN A 202 27.10 4.44 -12.96
C ASN A 202 26.46 3.32 -12.15
N PRO A 203 27.17 2.18 -11.96
CA PRO A 203 26.62 1.01 -11.27
C PRO A 203 26.22 1.30 -9.81
N ALA A 204 26.63 2.43 -9.22
CA ALA A 204 26.16 2.90 -7.92
C ALA A 204 24.66 3.28 -7.91
N PHE A 205 24.05 3.51 -9.08
CA PHE A 205 22.61 3.85 -9.22
C PHE A 205 21.68 2.64 -9.38
N GLY A 206 22.21 1.43 -9.50
CA GLY A 206 21.37 0.25 -9.76
C GLY A 206 21.98 -1.09 -9.42
N ALA A 207 23.19 -1.14 -8.92
CA ALA A 207 23.85 -2.40 -8.58
C ALA A 207 24.08 -2.53 -7.08
N ALA A 208 23.74 -3.69 -6.55
CA ALA A 208 24.47 -4.23 -5.41
C ALA A 208 25.97 -4.18 -5.73
N PRO A 209 26.86 -3.79 -4.80
CA PRO A 209 28.27 -3.69 -5.06
C PRO A 209 28.85 -5.09 -5.28
N ALA A 210 29.07 -5.44 -6.54
CA ALA A 210 29.90 -6.56 -6.91
C ALA A 210 31.08 -6.01 -7.71
N GLN A 211 32.27 -6.12 -7.10
CA GLN A 211 33.59 -6.08 -7.74
C GLN A 211 34.15 -4.73 -8.19
N ALA A 212 34.72 -4.01 -7.22
CA ALA A 212 35.96 -3.31 -7.45
C ALA A 212 37.08 -4.09 -6.71
N ALA A 213 37.54 -5.13 -7.32
CA ALA A 213 38.72 -5.87 -6.87
C ALA A 213 39.49 -6.36 -8.09
N GLN A 214 40.34 -5.50 -8.63
CA GLN A 214 41.58 -5.92 -9.32
C GLN A 214 42.50 -4.72 -9.51
N ALA A 215 43.40 -4.55 -8.57
CA ALA A 215 44.79 -4.19 -8.73
C ALA A 215 45.42 -4.09 -7.35
N GLN A 216 46.08 -5.14 -6.87
CA GLN A 216 46.96 -5.09 -5.73
C GLN A 216 48.29 -5.74 -6.09
N PRO A 217 49.41 -5.17 -5.63
CA PRO A 217 50.67 -5.93 -5.52
C PRO A 217 50.64 -6.81 -4.27
N GLN A 218 51.21 -7.99 -4.40
CA GLN A 218 51.30 -9.02 -3.36
C GLN A 218 52.08 -8.54 -2.14
N VAL A 219 51.51 -8.70 -0.94
CA VAL A 219 52.23 -8.78 0.34
C VAL A 219 51.63 -9.92 1.16
N GLN A 220 52.53 -10.65 1.85
CA GLN A 220 52.35 -11.93 2.55
C GLN A 220 51.29 -11.96 3.68
N PRO A 221 50.79 -13.13 4.10
CA PRO A 221 49.56 -13.28 4.87
C PRO A 221 49.75 -13.11 6.37
N GLN A 222 48.92 -12.27 6.97
CA GLN A 222 48.57 -12.34 8.40
C GLN A 222 47.15 -12.88 8.53
N PRO A 223 46.79 -13.62 9.59
CA PRO A 223 45.46 -14.17 9.75
C PRO A 223 44.45 -13.06 10.00
N ALA A 224 43.51 -12.91 9.07
CA ALA A 224 42.46 -11.91 9.10
C ALA A 224 41.30 -12.38 10.00
N PRO A 225 40.64 -11.43 10.73
CA PRO A 225 39.39 -11.73 11.39
C PRO A 225 38.29 -11.98 10.34
N GLU A 226 37.46 -12.94 10.64
CA GLU A 226 36.33 -13.45 9.86
C GLU A 226 35.44 -12.30 9.34
N GLN A 227 35.61 -11.90 8.10
CA GLN A 227 34.76 -10.91 7.44
C GLN A 227 33.40 -11.55 7.15
N ALA A 228 32.39 -11.05 7.84
CA ALA A 228 31.00 -11.37 7.56
C ALA A 228 30.71 -11.07 6.07
N ALA A 229 30.25 -12.10 5.35
CA ALA A 229 29.87 -12.00 3.94
C ALA A 229 28.84 -10.89 3.74
N ALA A 230 29.09 -9.97 2.81
CA ALA A 230 28.18 -8.88 2.45
C ALA A 230 26.86 -9.47 1.93
N PRO A 231 25.70 -8.98 2.37
CA PRO A 231 24.41 -9.51 1.97
C PRO A 231 24.10 -9.15 0.51
N ALA A 232 23.77 -10.14 -0.28
CA ALA A 232 23.40 -9.99 -1.70
C ALA A 232 21.91 -9.64 -1.84
N GLY A 233 21.61 -8.36 -2.09
CA GLY A 233 20.24 -7.87 -2.35
C GLY A 233 20.24 -6.36 -2.63
N PRO A 234 19.20 -5.79 -3.27
CA PRO A 234 19.12 -4.35 -3.48
C PRO A 234 19.10 -3.62 -2.14
N MET A 235 19.84 -2.52 -2.08
CA MET A 235 19.84 -1.66 -0.90
C MET A 235 18.49 -0.98 -0.77
N LEU A 236 17.80 -1.25 0.32
CA LEU A 236 16.55 -0.61 0.70
C LEU A 236 16.81 0.56 1.64
N TYR A 237 16.09 1.65 1.44
CA TYR A 237 16.12 2.82 2.28
C TYR A 237 14.75 3.03 2.92
N ALA A 238 14.71 3.08 4.22
CA ALA A 238 13.56 3.55 4.99
C ALA A 238 13.74 5.05 5.24
N LEU A 239 12.87 5.87 4.70
CA LEU A 239 12.97 7.32 4.80
C LEU A 239 11.83 7.90 5.62
N ALA A 240 12.14 9.02 6.29
CA ALA A 240 11.15 9.91 6.87
C ALA A 240 11.41 11.34 6.39
N GLN A 241 10.35 12.15 6.22
CA GLN A 241 10.45 13.53 5.78
C GLN A 241 9.76 14.52 6.72
N ILE A 242 10.28 15.75 6.72
CA ILE A 242 9.57 16.94 7.17
C ILE A 242 9.44 17.84 5.95
N LEU A 243 8.21 18.17 5.57
CA LEU A 243 7.89 19.10 4.49
C LEU A 243 7.47 20.43 5.09
N VAL A 244 8.08 21.52 4.66
CA VAL A 244 7.59 22.88 4.87
C VAL A 244 7.07 23.38 3.54
N ARG A 245 5.74 23.38 3.38
CA ARG A 245 5.07 23.69 2.13
C ARG A 245 5.26 25.18 1.76
N VAL A 246 5.46 25.42 0.47
CA VAL A 246 5.47 26.76 -0.12
C VAL A 246 4.23 26.89 -1.01
N PRO A 247 3.22 27.67 -0.61
CA PRO A 247 2.04 27.91 -1.45
C PRO A 247 2.41 28.56 -2.79
N GLU A 248 1.69 28.21 -3.85
CA GLU A 248 1.85 28.86 -5.15
C GLU A 248 1.58 30.36 -5.03
N GLY A 249 2.39 31.18 -5.72
CA GLY A 249 2.29 32.64 -5.65
C GLY A 249 2.83 33.26 -4.35
N SER A 250 3.56 32.51 -3.53
CA SER A 250 4.22 33.06 -2.34
C SER A 250 5.17 34.21 -2.69
N SER A 251 5.06 35.32 -1.94
CA SER A 251 6.00 36.44 -2.10
C SER A 251 7.43 36.06 -1.68
N PRO A 252 8.46 36.79 -2.17
CA PRO A 252 9.84 36.55 -1.75
C PRO A 252 10.05 36.58 -0.23
N ASP A 253 9.32 37.46 0.48
CA ASP A 253 9.37 37.55 1.94
C ASP A 253 8.77 36.29 2.61
N GLN A 254 7.62 35.83 2.11
CA GLN A 254 7.00 34.58 2.58
C GLN A 254 7.93 33.38 2.33
N LEU A 255 8.52 33.28 1.14
CA LEU A 255 9.47 32.22 0.82
C LEU A 255 10.67 32.24 1.79
N SER A 256 11.19 33.43 2.11
CA SER A 256 12.31 33.59 3.04
C SER A 256 11.94 33.16 4.46
N LEU A 257 10.72 33.46 4.93
CA LEU A 257 10.21 33.02 6.23
C LEU A 257 10.05 31.49 6.30
N LEU A 258 9.48 30.87 5.26
CA LEU A 258 9.30 29.44 5.19
C LEU A 258 10.66 28.70 5.12
N ARG A 259 11.62 29.27 4.38
CA ARG A 259 12.99 28.76 4.34
C ARG A 259 13.64 28.82 5.72
N LYS A 260 13.54 29.94 6.45
CA LYS A 260 14.05 30.07 7.83
C LYS A 260 13.39 29.06 8.77
N LYS A 261 12.08 28.84 8.64
CA LYS A 261 11.36 27.78 9.38
C LYS A 261 11.98 26.40 9.10
N ALA A 262 12.20 26.07 7.82
CA ALA A 262 12.79 24.80 7.42
C ALA A 262 14.24 24.66 7.90
N GLU A 263 15.06 25.71 7.83
CA GLU A 263 16.43 25.72 8.33
C GLU A 263 16.47 25.52 9.86
N GLY A 264 15.54 26.13 10.60
CA GLY A 264 15.38 25.93 12.04
C GLY A 264 15.03 24.48 12.40
N LEU A 265 14.11 23.85 11.65
CA LEU A 265 13.75 22.43 11.82
C LEU A 265 14.93 21.52 11.47
N LEU A 266 15.65 21.82 10.39
CA LEU A 266 16.86 21.09 10.01
C LEU A 266 17.92 21.14 11.12
N ALA A 267 18.16 22.33 11.69
CA ALA A 267 19.11 22.50 12.79
C ALA A 267 18.72 21.68 14.01
N ARG A 268 17.44 21.62 14.34
CA ARG A 268 16.90 20.78 15.44
C ARG A 268 17.09 19.29 15.15
N ALA A 269 16.73 18.84 13.95
CA ALA A 269 16.89 17.45 13.53
C ALA A 269 18.36 17.00 13.55
N LYS A 270 19.29 17.87 13.13
CA LYS A 270 20.75 17.61 13.17
C LYS A 270 21.34 17.61 14.58
N ARG A 271 20.74 18.34 15.54
CA ARG A 271 21.14 18.27 16.96
C ARG A 271 20.70 17.00 17.67
N GLY A 272 19.83 16.20 17.03
CA GLY A 272 19.35 14.93 17.60
C GLY A 272 17.96 15.00 18.23
N ASP A 273 17.22 16.13 18.05
CA ASP A 273 15.81 16.19 18.45
C ASP A 273 15.06 15.02 17.77
N ASP A 274 14.03 14.49 18.44
CA ASP A 274 13.26 13.37 17.87
C ASP A 274 12.58 13.79 16.55
N PHE A 275 13.04 13.19 15.46
CA PHE A 275 12.58 13.53 14.10
C PHE A 275 11.09 13.27 13.91
N ALA A 276 10.57 12.19 14.51
CA ALA A 276 9.16 11.85 14.38
C ALA A 276 8.28 12.90 15.08
N SER A 277 8.70 13.38 16.25
CA SER A 277 8.03 14.46 16.96
C SER A 277 8.12 15.80 16.23
N LEU A 278 9.28 16.10 15.60
CA LEU A 278 9.43 17.28 14.76
C LEU A 278 8.51 17.23 13.54
N ALA A 279 8.41 16.07 12.89
CA ALA A 279 7.50 15.86 11.77
C ALA A 279 6.05 16.02 12.22
N ALA A 280 5.64 15.35 13.30
CA ALA A 280 4.28 15.44 13.83
C ALA A 280 3.88 16.86 14.24
N ALA A 281 4.83 17.68 14.70
CA ALA A 281 4.57 19.05 15.14
C ALA A 281 4.65 20.11 14.04
N SER A 282 5.41 19.89 12.96
CA SER A 282 5.81 20.99 12.08
C SER A 282 5.80 20.66 10.60
N SER A 283 5.59 19.40 10.21
CA SER A 283 5.52 18.99 8.82
C SER A 283 4.14 19.27 8.23
N ASP A 284 4.12 19.82 7.01
CA ASP A 284 2.91 20.00 6.20
C ASP A 284 2.66 18.78 5.27
N GLY A 285 3.50 17.74 5.35
CA GLY A 285 3.36 16.51 4.57
C GLY A 285 2.27 15.58 5.10
N PRO A 286 1.70 14.73 4.25
CA PRO A 286 0.62 13.80 4.64
C PRO A 286 1.08 12.77 5.68
N GLU A 287 2.38 12.47 5.76
CA GLU A 287 2.99 11.56 6.72
C GLU A 287 3.32 12.20 8.08
N ALA A 288 3.04 13.50 8.25
CA ALA A 288 3.38 14.25 9.47
C ALA A 288 2.95 13.53 10.75
N LEU A 289 1.67 13.13 10.82
CA LEU A 289 1.07 12.44 11.96
C LEU A 289 1.54 10.97 12.14
N GLN A 290 2.28 10.43 11.16
CA GLN A 290 2.98 9.15 11.28
C GLN A 290 4.48 9.32 11.62
N GLY A 291 4.90 10.52 12.05
CA GLY A 291 6.30 10.82 12.31
C GLY A 291 7.12 11.06 11.05
N GLY A 292 6.46 11.39 9.94
CA GLY A 292 7.07 11.66 8.64
C GLY A 292 7.51 10.42 7.87
N VAL A 293 7.17 9.21 8.30
CA VAL A 293 7.64 7.96 7.67
C VAL A 293 7.02 7.77 6.29
N MET A 294 7.88 7.73 5.25
CA MET A 294 7.48 7.57 3.84
C MET A 294 7.49 6.11 3.35
N GLY A 295 7.97 5.17 4.18
CA GLY A 295 8.08 3.76 3.83
C GLY A 295 9.50 3.30 3.50
N VAL A 296 9.60 2.11 2.89
CA VAL A 296 10.87 1.45 2.55
C VAL A 296 10.88 1.14 1.07
N ARG A 297 11.88 1.65 0.35
CA ARG A 297 12.04 1.44 -1.10
C ARG A 297 13.52 1.27 -1.44
N PRO A 298 13.85 0.65 -2.58
CA PRO A 298 15.21 0.72 -3.11
C PRO A 298 15.59 2.19 -3.43
N LEU A 299 16.89 2.47 -3.46
CA LEU A 299 17.39 3.86 -3.65
C LEU A 299 16.82 4.50 -4.92
N ASP A 300 16.74 3.73 -5.98
CA ASP A 300 16.23 4.14 -7.29
C ASP A 300 14.68 4.28 -7.35
N GLY A 301 13.96 3.80 -6.35
CA GLY A 301 12.52 4.00 -6.17
C GLY A 301 12.12 5.32 -5.50
N TRP A 302 13.10 6.20 -5.18
CA TRP A 302 12.86 7.52 -4.61
C TRP A 302 12.99 8.62 -5.67
N PRO A 303 12.33 9.79 -5.51
CA PRO A 303 12.50 10.93 -6.40
C PRO A 303 13.99 11.33 -6.53
N ASP A 304 14.43 11.74 -7.71
CA ASP A 304 15.83 12.05 -8.00
C ASP A 304 16.45 13.09 -7.05
N LEU A 305 15.65 14.08 -6.62
CA LEU A 305 16.06 15.07 -5.62
C LEU A 305 16.42 14.41 -4.28
N PHE A 306 15.64 13.42 -3.86
CA PHE A 306 15.88 12.68 -2.62
C PHE A 306 17.08 11.76 -2.79
N VAL A 307 17.16 11.03 -3.91
CA VAL A 307 18.31 10.16 -4.22
C VAL A 307 19.62 10.91 -4.11
N LYS A 308 19.73 12.09 -4.75
CA LYS A 308 20.93 12.95 -4.67
C LYS A 308 21.28 13.38 -3.25
N ALA A 309 20.26 13.64 -2.43
CA ALA A 309 20.44 14.11 -1.06
C ALA A 309 20.79 13.01 -0.06
N ILE A 310 20.37 11.76 -0.30
CA ILE A 310 20.50 10.65 0.66
C ILE A 310 21.54 9.60 0.28
N SER A 311 22.04 9.58 -0.96
CA SER A 311 22.96 8.54 -1.47
C SER A 311 24.18 8.30 -0.55
N ASN A 312 24.71 9.34 0.06
CA ASN A 312 25.87 9.29 0.94
C ASN A 312 25.52 9.23 2.44
N LEU A 313 24.22 9.25 2.79
CA LEU A 313 23.80 9.28 4.17
C LEU A 313 23.76 7.86 4.77
N GLN A 314 24.19 7.77 6.02
CA GLN A 314 24.10 6.56 6.82
C GLN A 314 22.77 6.53 7.59
N LYS A 315 22.42 5.35 8.14
CA LYS A 315 21.29 5.21 9.05
C LYS A 315 21.35 6.26 10.15
N GLY A 316 20.23 6.92 10.41
CA GLY A 316 20.06 7.97 11.41
C GLY A 316 20.45 9.38 10.94
N GLN A 317 21.14 9.51 9.82
CA GLN A 317 21.56 10.83 9.32
C GLN A 317 20.44 11.58 8.62
N VAL A 318 20.53 12.91 8.66
CA VAL A 318 19.57 13.87 8.10
C VAL A 318 20.21 14.58 6.91
N SER A 319 19.47 14.77 5.83
CA SER A 319 19.90 15.45 4.60
C SER A 319 20.24 16.93 4.84
N GLN A 320 20.75 17.58 3.82
CA GLN A 320 20.67 19.04 3.69
C GLN A 320 19.23 19.44 3.37
N LEU A 321 18.94 20.74 3.44
CA LEU A 321 17.66 21.28 3.01
C LEU A 321 17.51 21.09 1.50
N ILE A 322 16.42 20.44 1.09
CA ILE A 322 16.08 20.18 -0.31
C ILE A 322 14.94 21.11 -0.68
N GLN A 323 15.06 21.82 -1.81
CA GLN A 323 13.97 22.64 -2.34
C GLN A 323 13.35 21.94 -3.55
N SER A 324 12.04 21.83 -3.56
CA SER A 324 11.21 21.33 -4.68
C SER A 324 10.16 22.36 -5.08
N GLY A 325 9.33 22.06 -6.08
CA GLY A 325 8.17 22.86 -6.43
C GLY A 325 7.17 22.99 -5.27
N ASN A 326 7.06 21.96 -4.43
CA ASN A 326 6.06 21.89 -3.33
C ASN A 326 6.58 22.51 -2.02
N GLY A 327 7.86 22.87 -1.93
CA GLY A 327 8.42 23.48 -0.72
C GLY A 327 9.80 22.97 -0.36
N PHE A 328 10.09 23.01 0.95
CA PHE A 328 11.37 22.61 1.53
C PHE A 328 11.24 21.26 2.23
N HIS A 329 12.12 20.32 1.87
CA HIS A 329 12.13 18.97 2.44
C HIS A 329 13.39 18.75 3.29
N ILE A 330 13.20 18.05 4.40
CA ILE A 330 14.27 17.53 5.26
C ILE A 330 14.06 16.03 5.32
N ILE A 331 15.03 15.24 4.87
CA ILE A 331 14.92 13.78 4.80
C ILE A 331 15.84 13.15 5.83
N LYS A 332 15.32 12.17 6.58
CA LYS A 332 16.12 11.33 7.48
C LYS A 332 16.14 9.90 6.98
N VAL A 333 17.32 9.30 6.94
CA VAL A 333 17.49 7.86 6.68
C VAL A 333 17.19 7.12 7.98
N MET A 334 16.01 6.50 8.08
CA MET A 334 15.59 5.75 9.26
C MET A 334 16.30 4.41 9.35
N ASP A 335 16.43 3.75 8.20
CA ASP A 335 17.19 2.51 8.05
C ASP A 335 17.69 2.35 6.62
N ARG A 336 18.79 1.62 6.46
CA ARG A 336 19.29 1.18 5.16
C ARG A 336 19.88 -0.20 5.31
N GLY A 337 19.54 -1.08 4.40
CA GLY A 337 20.00 -2.47 4.43
C GLY A 337 19.54 -3.22 3.19
N THR A 338 20.04 -4.41 3.03
CA THR A 338 19.61 -5.30 1.95
C THR A 338 18.34 -6.03 2.36
N ALA A 339 17.50 -6.37 1.39
CA ALA A 339 16.31 -7.19 1.61
C ALA A 339 16.71 -8.61 2.04
N GLN A 340 16.95 -8.81 3.33
CA GLN A 340 17.10 -10.16 3.89
C GLN A 340 15.80 -10.57 4.58
N PRO A 341 15.29 -11.80 4.34
CA PRO A 341 14.28 -12.39 5.20
C PRO A 341 14.90 -12.57 6.59
N ALA A 342 14.29 -12.00 7.63
CA ALA A 342 14.81 -12.07 8.98
C ALA A 342 14.96 -13.53 9.44
N PRO A 343 16.14 -13.94 9.94
CA PRO A 343 16.28 -15.23 10.59
C PRO A 343 15.45 -15.23 11.89
N GLY A 344 14.57 -16.22 12.04
CA GLY A 344 13.81 -16.40 13.26
C GLY A 344 14.75 -16.55 14.46
N ARG A 345 14.71 -15.60 15.40
CA ARG A 345 15.36 -15.75 16.70
C ARG A 345 14.63 -16.84 17.48
N THR A 346 15.16 -18.05 17.45
CA THR A 346 14.86 -19.03 18.49
C THR A 346 15.89 -18.86 19.62
N ALA A 347 15.47 -18.23 20.70
CA ALA A 347 16.17 -18.36 21.98
C ALA A 347 15.99 -19.80 22.44
N ARG A 348 17.05 -20.59 22.41
CA ARG A 348 17.10 -21.95 22.96
C ARG A 348 17.94 -21.92 24.23
N ALA A 349 17.30 -22.29 25.33
CA ALA A 349 17.97 -22.69 26.55
C ALA A 349 18.76 -24.01 26.32
N PRO A 350 19.85 -24.26 27.01
CA PRO A 350 20.69 -25.43 26.76
C PRO A 350 20.07 -26.69 27.35
N ALA A 351 20.05 -27.78 26.58
CA ALA A 351 19.78 -29.12 27.05
C ALA A 351 20.78 -30.12 26.37
N PRO A 352 21.02 -31.29 26.94
CA PRO A 352 22.29 -31.99 26.92
C PRO A 352 22.60 -32.77 25.63
N GLN A 353 23.89 -33.01 25.42
CA GLN A 353 24.51 -33.65 24.29
C GLN A 353 24.00 -35.09 24.03
N ALA A 354 23.63 -35.36 22.79
CA ALA A 354 23.55 -36.70 22.24
C ALA A 354 24.31 -36.76 20.90
N ALA A 355 24.90 -37.89 20.61
CA ALA A 355 25.91 -38.21 19.62
C ALA A 355 25.61 -37.82 18.16
N PRO A 356 26.64 -37.75 17.27
CA PRO A 356 26.54 -37.17 15.94
C PRO A 356 25.83 -38.08 14.95
N GLN A 357 24.75 -37.61 14.35
CA GLN A 357 24.19 -38.15 13.11
C GLN A 357 24.69 -37.34 11.90
N PRO A 358 24.87 -37.96 10.73
CA PRO A 358 25.41 -37.28 9.56
C PRO A 358 24.46 -36.19 9.07
N ALA A 359 25.05 -35.03 8.77
CA ALA A 359 24.35 -33.82 8.34
C ALA A 359 23.55 -34.03 7.03
N PRO A 360 22.31 -33.58 6.95
CA PRO A 360 21.63 -33.42 5.66
C PRO A 360 22.34 -32.33 4.87
N GLN A 361 22.64 -32.62 3.62
CA GLN A 361 23.19 -31.65 2.68
C GLN A 361 22.31 -30.39 2.62
N PRO A 362 22.90 -29.19 2.61
CA PRO A 362 22.13 -27.97 2.48
C PRO A 362 21.43 -27.95 1.13
N ALA A 363 20.10 -27.84 1.16
CA ALA A 363 19.32 -27.57 -0.03
C ALA A 363 19.91 -26.32 -0.72
N ALA A 364 20.18 -26.44 -2.00
CA ALA A 364 20.75 -25.42 -2.84
C ALA A 364 19.97 -24.13 -2.64
N ARG A 365 20.65 -23.10 -2.11
CA ARG A 365 20.12 -21.72 -2.13
C ARG A 365 20.00 -21.34 -3.59
N GLU A 366 18.80 -21.06 -4.04
CA GLU A 366 18.58 -20.39 -5.32
C GLU A 366 19.32 -19.03 -5.26
N GLN A 367 20.52 -19.05 -5.80
CA GLN A 367 21.25 -17.83 -6.13
C GLN A 367 20.48 -17.17 -7.26
N ALA A 368 20.15 -15.90 -7.12
CA ALA A 368 19.66 -15.10 -8.25
C ALA A 368 20.67 -15.31 -9.42
N PRO A 369 20.21 -15.70 -10.60
CA PRO A 369 21.09 -16.08 -11.69
C PRO A 369 21.95 -14.89 -12.11
N GLN A 370 23.28 -15.03 -11.96
CA GLN A 370 24.30 -14.10 -12.47
C GLN A 370 24.65 -14.43 -13.94
N GLY A 371 23.68 -14.81 -14.73
CA GLY A 371 23.82 -15.16 -16.15
C GLY A 371 22.58 -14.72 -16.92
N PRO A 372 22.55 -14.93 -18.24
CA PRO A 372 21.36 -14.69 -19.04
C PRO A 372 20.16 -15.41 -18.40
N THR A 373 19.09 -14.64 -18.13
CA THR A 373 17.88 -15.20 -17.51
C THR A 373 17.11 -15.96 -18.59
N GLN A 374 17.39 -17.26 -18.70
CA GLN A 374 16.64 -18.13 -19.61
C GLN A 374 15.24 -18.35 -19.05
N VAL A 375 14.22 -18.01 -19.82
CA VAL A 375 12.83 -18.33 -19.53
C VAL A 375 12.27 -19.22 -20.62
N VAL A 376 11.39 -20.13 -20.24
CA VAL A 376 10.64 -20.92 -21.21
C VAL A 376 9.43 -20.13 -21.64
N GLN A 377 9.47 -19.57 -22.86
CA GLN A 377 8.30 -18.98 -23.50
C GLN A 377 7.41 -20.07 -24.08
N THR A 378 6.10 -19.91 -23.92
CA THR A 378 5.10 -20.84 -24.45
C THR A 378 4.25 -20.11 -25.48
N ARG A 379 4.18 -20.62 -26.70
CA ARG A 379 3.22 -20.16 -27.71
C ARG A 379 1.92 -20.92 -27.52
N ALA A 380 0.83 -20.18 -27.30
CA ALA A 380 -0.45 -20.79 -26.99
C ALA A 380 -1.61 -20.12 -27.72
N ARG A 381 -2.69 -20.88 -27.85
CA ARG A 381 -4.01 -20.41 -28.30
C ARG A 381 -5.03 -20.69 -27.23
N HIS A 382 -6.12 -19.89 -27.22
CA HIS A 382 -7.22 -20.16 -26.31
C HIS A 382 -8.60 -19.88 -26.92
N ILE A 383 -9.61 -20.50 -26.31
CA ILE A 383 -11.04 -20.21 -26.53
C ILE A 383 -11.61 -19.79 -25.19
N LEU A 384 -12.16 -18.58 -25.09
CA LEU A 384 -12.77 -18.05 -23.87
C LEU A 384 -14.29 -18.00 -24.01
N ILE A 385 -15.01 -18.57 -23.06
CA ILE A 385 -16.45 -18.34 -22.85
C ILE A 385 -16.63 -17.59 -21.53
N LYS A 386 -17.13 -16.36 -21.64
CA LYS A 386 -17.43 -15.50 -20.48
C LYS A 386 -18.71 -15.96 -19.78
N THR A 387 -18.70 -15.99 -18.46
CA THR A 387 -19.90 -16.28 -17.69
C THR A 387 -20.76 -15.02 -17.52
N SER A 388 -22.06 -15.20 -17.49
CA SER A 388 -23.05 -14.14 -17.35
C SER A 388 -24.33 -14.67 -16.71
N THR A 389 -25.33 -13.82 -16.52
CA THR A 389 -26.67 -14.24 -16.02
C THR A 389 -27.37 -15.28 -16.92
N VAL A 390 -27.03 -15.31 -18.23
CA VAL A 390 -27.58 -16.27 -19.20
C VAL A 390 -26.61 -17.40 -19.54
N MET A 391 -25.33 -17.28 -19.21
CA MET A 391 -24.28 -18.27 -19.42
C MET A 391 -23.69 -18.66 -18.05
N SER A 392 -24.27 -19.67 -17.44
CA SER A 392 -23.77 -20.18 -16.15
C SER A 392 -22.40 -20.86 -16.30
N ASP A 393 -21.69 -21.03 -15.20
CA ASP A 393 -20.40 -21.73 -15.16
C ASP A 393 -20.51 -23.15 -15.73
N ASP A 394 -21.55 -23.90 -15.35
CA ASP A 394 -21.76 -25.26 -15.85
C ASP A 394 -22.01 -25.29 -17.35
N LEU A 395 -22.80 -24.36 -17.86
CA LEU A 395 -23.11 -24.30 -19.30
C LEU A 395 -21.86 -23.90 -20.10
N ALA A 396 -21.06 -22.96 -19.62
CA ALA A 396 -19.80 -22.55 -20.23
C ALA A 396 -18.80 -23.73 -20.29
N ARG A 397 -18.66 -24.45 -19.17
CA ARG A 397 -17.81 -25.64 -19.09
C ARG A 397 -18.26 -26.73 -20.05
N GLN A 398 -19.56 -27.07 -20.05
CA GLN A 398 -20.12 -28.10 -20.94
C GLN A 398 -19.92 -27.73 -22.42
N ARG A 399 -20.08 -26.47 -22.77
CA ARG A 399 -19.88 -25.98 -24.14
C ARG A 399 -18.42 -26.12 -24.58
N LEU A 400 -17.47 -25.79 -23.71
CA LEU A 400 -16.04 -25.97 -23.99
C LEU A 400 -15.67 -27.46 -24.06
N GLU A 401 -16.28 -28.33 -23.26
CA GLU A 401 -16.05 -29.76 -23.37
C GLU A 401 -16.52 -30.32 -24.71
N GLN A 402 -17.68 -29.87 -25.23
CA GLN A 402 -18.13 -30.24 -26.59
C GLN A 402 -17.17 -29.73 -27.67
N VAL A 403 -16.65 -28.50 -27.53
CA VAL A 403 -15.64 -27.96 -28.42
C VAL A 403 -14.37 -28.81 -28.37
N ARG A 404 -13.91 -29.14 -27.16
CA ARG A 404 -12.73 -29.98 -26.94
C ARG A 404 -12.87 -31.35 -27.61
N GLN A 405 -14.03 -32.00 -27.47
CA GLN A 405 -14.27 -33.28 -28.12
C GLN A 405 -14.17 -33.22 -29.64
N ARG A 406 -14.70 -32.15 -30.26
CA ARG A 406 -14.57 -31.94 -31.71
C ARG A 406 -13.13 -31.73 -32.15
N LEU A 407 -12.34 -31.00 -31.35
CA LEU A 407 -10.92 -30.75 -31.59
C LEU A 407 -10.09 -32.04 -31.48
N VAL A 408 -10.28 -32.79 -30.40
CA VAL A 408 -9.54 -34.04 -30.13
C VAL A 408 -9.88 -35.12 -31.17
N ASN A 409 -11.13 -35.18 -31.65
CA ASN A 409 -11.57 -36.10 -32.67
C ASN A 409 -11.18 -35.65 -34.09
N GLY A 410 -10.51 -34.50 -34.26
CA GLY A 410 -10.13 -33.98 -35.57
C GLY A 410 -11.30 -33.50 -36.43
N ALA A 411 -12.49 -33.32 -35.85
CA ALA A 411 -13.69 -32.89 -36.57
C ALA A 411 -13.73 -31.37 -36.87
N ALA A 412 -12.82 -30.59 -36.26
CA ALA A 412 -12.64 -29.16 -36.49
C ALA A 412 -11.23 -28.73 -36.08
N THR A 413 -10.77 -27.61 -36.60
CA THR A 413 -9.51 -26.99 -36.19
C THR A 413 -9.72 -26.07 -34.99
N PHE A 414 -8.66 -25.84 -34.20
CA PHE A 414 -8.72 -24.94 -33.05
C PHE A 414 -9.08 -23.52 -33.48
N GLU A 415 -8.52 -23.08 -34.60
CA GLU A 415 -8.76 -21.77 -35.21
C GLU A 415 -10.24 -21.55 -35.58
N GLU A 416 -10.89 -22.56 -36.22
CA GLU A 416 -12.32 -22.51 -36.54
C GLU A 416 -13.17 -22.43 -35.29
N MET A 417 -12.85 -23.24 -34.27
CA MET A 417 -13.58 -23.26 -33.03
C MET A 417 -13.37 -21.95 -32.22
N ALA A 418 -12.17 -21.37 -32.24
CA ALA A 418 -11.91 -20.09 -31.63
C ALA A 418 -12.72 -18.97 -32.28
N ARG A 419 -12.73 -18.89 -33.62
CA ARG A 419 -13.54 -17.90 -34.36
C ARG A 419 -15.03 -18.03 -34.09
N GLN A 420 -15.51 -19.25 -33.90
CA GLN A 420 -16.94 -19.53 -33.72
C GLN A 420 -17.42 -19.35 -32.28
N TYR A 421 -16.61 -19.72 -31.29
CA TYR A 421 -17.04 -19.83 -29.91
C TYR A 421 -16.35 -18.90 -28.93
N SER A 422 -15.14 -18.40 -29.26
CA SER A 422 -14.40 -17.54 -28.35
C SER A 422 -14.97 -16.13 -28.27
N GLN A 423 -15.06 -15.63 -27.05
CA GLN A 423 -15.47 -14.25 -26.73
C GLN A 423 -14.26 -13.37 -26.35
N ASP A 424 -13.06 -13.84 -26.70
CA ASP A 424 -11.83 -13.10 -26.52
C ASP A 424 -11.50 -12.26 -27.75
N ALA A 425 -10.70 -11.21 -27.57
CA ALA A 425 -10.25 -10.35 -28.67
C ALA A 425 -9.38 -11.09 -29.71
N SER A 426 -8.73 -12.20 -29.32
CA SER A 426 -7.94 -13.06 -30.19
C SER A 426 -8.79 -13.99 -31.07
N ALA A 427 -10.10 -14.07 -30.87
CA ALA A 427 -10.99 -14.96 -31.61
C ALA A 427 -10.86 -14.85 -33.15
N PRO A 428 -10.82 -13.63 -33.77
CA PRO A 428 -10.64 -13.48 -35.20
C PRO A 428 -9.32 -14.05 -35.75
N GLN A 429 -8.28 -14.07 -34.88
CA GLN A 429 -6.96 -14.62 -35.18
C GLN A 429 -6.85 -16.10 -34.79
N GLY A 430 -7.99 -16.80 -34.60
CA GLY A 430 -7.98 -18.21 -34.20
C GLY A 430 -7.62 -18.49 -32.77
N GLY A 431 -7.76 -17.48 -31.89
CA GLY A 431 -7.44 -17.58 -30.47
C GLY A 431 -5.95 -17.46 -30.13
N GLU A 432 -5.13 -17.03 -31.09
CA GLU A 432 -3.66 -16.96 -30.92
C GLU A 432 -3.28 -15.87 -29.91
N LEU A 433 -2.45 -16.24 -28.93
CA LEU A 433 -1.92 -15.33 -27.89
C LEU A 433 -0.45 -14.96 -28.14
N GLY A 434 0.20 -15.63 -29.12
CA GLY A 434 1.62 -15.46 -29.38
C GLY A 434 2.50 -16.11 -28.31
N TRP A 435 3.74 -15.60 -28.18
CA TRP A 435 4.69 -16.06 -27.18
C TRP A 435 4.41 -15.41 -25.82
N LEU A 436 4.18 -16.25 -24.81
CA LEU A 436 3.87 -15.85 -23.45
C LEU A 436 5.06 -16.11 -22.53
N ASN A 437 5.44 -15.14 -21.73
CA ASN A 437 6.42 -15.29 -20.66
C ASN A 437 5.76 -15.85 -19.39
N PRO A 438 6.54 -16.53 -18.52
CA PRO A 438 6.07 -16.89 -17.18
C PRO A 438 5.55 -15.67 -16.40
N GLY A 439 4.33 -15.80 -15.86
CA GLY A 439 3.67 -14.72 -15.09
C GLY A 439 2.86 -13.72 -15.91
N GLU A 440 2.78 -13.83 -17.24
CA GLU A 440 1.96 -12.96 -18.11
C GLU A 440 0.47 -13.33 -18.10
N THR A 441 0.15 -14.53 -17.62
CA THR A 441 -1.23 -15.03 -17.58
C THR A 441 -1.72 -15.20 -16.15
N VAL A 442 -3.05 -15.27 -15.98
CA VAL A 442 -3.63 -15.52 -14.65
C VAL A 442 -3.25 -16.92 -14.13
N PRO A 443 -3.02 -17.09 -12.82
CA PRO A 443 -2.46 -18.33 -12.27
C PRO A 443 -3.18 -19.63 -12.68
N PRO A 444 -4.53 -19.71 -12.74
CA PRO A 444 -5.20 -20.94 -13.18
C PRO A 444 -4.93 -21.27 -14.66
N PHE A 445 -4.85 -20.25 -15.51
CA PHE A 445 -4.52 -20.41 -16.92
C PHE A 445 -3.07 -20.87 -17.09
N GLU A 446 -2.14 -20.20 -16.41
CA GLU A 446 -0.72 -20.51 -16.45
C GLU A 446 -0.43 -21.93 -15.95
N ALA A 447 -1.02 -22.34 -14.83
CA ALA A 447 -0.86 -23.68 -14.30
C ALA A 447 -1.33 -24.75 -15.30
N ALA A 448 -2.48 -24.53 -15.95
CA ALA A 448 -3.02 -25.44 -16.95
C ALA A 448 -2.13 -25.48 -18.21
N MET A 449 -1.71 -24.30 -18.71
CA MET A 449 -0.80 -24.18 -19.85
C MET A 449 0.53 -24.90 -19.61
N ASN A 450 1.10 -24.73 -18.42
CA ASN A 450 2.39 -25.34 -18.05
C ASN A 450 2.32 -26.88 -17.93
N ALA A 451 1.15 -27.43 -17.63
CA ALA A 451 0.92 -28.89 -17.54
C ALA A 451 0.79 -29.57 -18.91
N LEU A 452 0.55 -28.82 -20.01
CA LEU A 452 0.34 -29.36 -21.35
C LEU A 452 1.67 -29.60 -22.09
N GLN A 453 1.69 -30.57 -22.97
CA GLN A 453 2.75 -30.73 -23.97
C GLN A 453 2.43 -29.93 -25.25
N PRO A 454 3.43 -29.58 -26.07
CA PRO A 454 3.18 -29.01 -27.39
C PRO A 454 2.21 -29.87 -28.21
N GLY A 455 1.19 -29.22 -28.79
CA GLY A 455 0.08 -29.86 -29.51
C GLY A 455 -1.11 -30.25 -28.63
N GLU A 456 -0.98 -30.28 -27.33
CA GLU A 456 -2.02 -30.72 -26.39
C GLU A 456 -3.05 -29.63 -26.11
N ILE A 457 -4.31 -30.08 -25.85
CA ILE A 457 -5.45 -29.22 -25.51
C ILE A 457 -5.88 -29.51 -24.07
N SER A 458 -6.02 -28.45 -23.28
CA SER A 458 -6.42 -28.56 -21.88
C SER A 458 -7.83 -29.13 -21.70
N GLN A 459 -8.16 -29.52 -20.47
CA GLN A 459 -9.56 -29.51 -20.02
C GLN A 459 -10.07 -28.08 -19.90
N PRO A 460 -11.40 -27.84 -19.84
CA PRO A 460 -11.92 -26.51 -19.55
C PRO A 460 -11.38 -25.97 -18.21
N VAL A 461 -10.75 -24.80 -18.24
CA VAL A 461 -10.07 -24.15 -17.12
C VAL A 461 -10.84 -22.90 -16.70
N GLN A 462 -11.17 -22.78 -15.43
CA GLN A 462 -11.86 -21.61 -14.88
C GLN A 462 -10.87 -20.51 -14.52
N SER A 463 -11.21 -19.29 -14.86
CA SER A 463 -10.47 -18.07 -14.49
C SER A 463 -11.43 -16.96 -14.04
N PRO A 464 -10.95 -15.82 -13.52
CA PRO A 464 -11.77 -14.64 -13.25
C PRO A 464 -12.48 -14.06 -14.49
N PHE A 465 -12.02 -14.40 -15.71
CA PHE A 465 -12.59 -13.91 -16.97
C PHE A 465 -13.64 -14.84 -17.58
N GLY A 466 -13.79 -16.06 -17.04
CA GLY A 466 -14.67 -17.10 -17.54
C GLY A 466 -13.95 -18.45 -17.66
N TRP A 467 -14.42 -19.28 -18.59
CA TRP A 467 -13.88 -20.61 -18.86
C TRP A 467 -13.02 -20.60 -20.14
N HIS A 468 -11.87 -21.24 -20.06
CA HIS A 468 -10.89 -21.31 -21.13
C HIS A 468 -10.67 -22.76 -21.59
N LEU A 469 -10.42 -22.91 -22.90
CA LEU A 469 -9.79 -24.08 -23.48
C LEU A 469 -8.45 -23.60 -24.05
N ILE A 470 -7.36 -24.26 -23.70
CA ILE A 470 -5.99 -23.83 -23.98
C ILE A 470 -5.32 -24.89 -24.84
N GLN A 471 -4.62 -24.47 -25.89
CA GLN A 471 -3.73 -25.30 -26.66
C GLN A 471 -2.32 -24.71 -26.62
N VAL A 472 -1.34 -25.53 -26.27
CA VAL A 472 0.08 -25.18 -26.40
C VAL A 472 0.54 -25.57 -27.80
N GLU A 473 1.12 -24.63 -28.54
CA GLU A 473 1.66 -24.89 -29.87
C GLU A 473 3.14 -25.26 -29.80
N GLU A 474 3.91 -24.45 -29.09
CA GLU A 474 5.37 -24.54 -29.06
C GLU A 474 5.93 -24.00 -27.77
N ARG A 475 7.13 -24.47 -27.38
CA ARG A 475 7.93 -23.91 -26.29
C ARG A 475 9.34 -23.63 -26.79
N ARG A 476 9.90 -22.52 -26.33
CA ARG A 476 11.29 -22.18 -26.59
C ARG A 476 11.97 -21.60 -25.36
N GLU A 477 13.26 -21.80 -25.26
CA GLU A 477 14.08 -21.04 -24.34
C GLU A 477 14.36 -19.66 -24.95
N HIS A 478 14.14 -18.64 -24.16
CA HIS A 478 14.35 -17.24 -24.55
C HIS A 478 15.18 -16.54 -23.46
N ASP A 479 16.18 -15.79 -23.88
CA ASP A 479 16.91 -14.92 -22.97
C ASP A 479 16.09 -13.66 -22.68
N ALA A 480 15.41 -13.67 -21.57
CA ALA A 480 14.57 -12.55 -21.11
C ALA A 480 15.35 -11.50 -20.30
N THR A 481 16.67 -11.55 -20.29
CA THR A 481 17.49 -10.64 -19.46
C THR A 481 17.20 -9.19 -19.78
N ASP A 482 17.18 -8.82 -21.07
CA ASP A 482 16.89 -7.45 -21.50
C ASP A 482 15.43 -7.08 -21.26
N ASP A 483 14.47 -7.97 -21.52
CA ASP A 483 13.04 -7.73 -21.29
C ASP A 483 12.74 -7.48 -19.82
N LEU A 484 13.32 -8.30 -18.94
CA LEU A 484 13.19 -8.13 -17.49
C LEU A 484 13.88 -6.85 -17.00
N ALA A 485 15.04 -6.50 -17.58
CA ALA A 485 15.73 -5.25 -17.26
C ALA A 485 14.87 -4.04 -17.68
N ARG A 486 14.29 -4.07 -18.88
CA ARG A 486 13.38 -3.02 -19.39
C ARG A 486 12.12 -2.90 -18.52
N MET A 487 11.51 -4.02 -18.15
CA MET A 487 10.33 -4.05 -17.29
C MET A 487 10.64 -3.43 -15.91
N ARG A 488 11.75 -3.81 -15.29
CA ARG A 488 12.20 -3.25 -14.00
C ARG A 488 12.51 -1.76 -14.11
N ALA A 489 13.18 -1.34 -15.19
CA ALA A 489 13.47 0.06 -15.47
C ALA A 489 12.19 0.88 -15.62
N ARG A 490 11.19 0.37 -16.36
CA ARG A 490 9.88 1.03 -16.53
C ARG A 490 9.15 1.15 -15.21
N GLN A 491 9.16 0.09 -14.40
CA GLN A 491 8.58 0.10 -13.06
C GLN A 491 9.24 1.14 -12.16
N THR A 492 10.57 1.19 -12.14
CA THR A 492 11.33 2.16 -11.34
C THR A 492 11.04 3.60 -11.77
N LEU A 493 11.01 3.86 -13.08
CA LEU A 493 10.69 5.19 -13.61
C LEU A 493 9.25 5.61 -13.26
N PHE A 494 8.31 4.66 -13.33
CA PHE A 494 6.93 4.89 -12.92
C PHE A 494 6.84 5.25 -11.44
N GLU A 495 7.47 4.47 -10.56
CA GLU A 495 7.46 4.72 -9.10
C GLU A 495 8.06 6.10 -8.74
N ARG A 496 9.12 6.53 -9.44
CA ARG A 496 9.72 7.86 -9.27
C ARG A 496 8.76 9.00 -9.63
N ARG A 497 7.90 8.80 -10.63
CA ARG A 497 6.95 9.81 -11.11
C ARG A 497 5.63 9.79 -10.35
N ALA A 498 5.18 8.63 -9.92
CA ALA A 498 3.86 8.46 -9.34
C ALA A 498 3.65 9.25 -8.05
N GLN A 499 4.68 9.32 -7.20
CA GLN A 499 4.55 10.04 -5.93
C GLN A 499 4.46 11.57 -6.12
N PRO A 500 5.40 12.23 -6.82
CA PRO A 500 5.28 13.67 -7.08
C PRO A 500 3.99 14.04 -7.83
N ALA A 501 3.64 13.26 -8.87
CA ALA A 501 2.42 13.50 -9.62
C ALA A 501 1.15 13.40 -8.74
N PHE A 502 1.14 12.49 -7.77
CA PHE A 502 0.04 12.37 -6.83
C PHE A 502 -0.03 13.55 -5.86
N GLU A 503 1.11 14.02 -5.38
CA GLU A 503 1.18 15.21 -4.51
C GLU A 503 0.70 16.47 -5.24
N ASP A 504 1.16 16.69 -6.47
CA ASP A 504 0.74 17.80 -7.32
C ASP A 504 -0.77 17.73 -7.62
N TRP A 505 -1.27 16.54 -7.92
CA TRP A 505 -2.70 16.34 -8.15
C TRP A 505 -3.53 16.62 -6.88
N LEU A 506 -3.08 16.21 -5.70
CA LEU A 506 -3.76 16.51 -4.44
C LEU A 506 -3.83 18.02 -4.17
N GLU A 507 -2.76 18.76 -4.48
CA GLU A 507 -2.75 20.21 -4.36
C GLU A 507 -3.77 20.87 -5.30
N GLN A 508 -3.77 20.47 -6.58
CA GLN A 508 -4.75 20.95 -7.55
C GLN A 508 -6.18 20.63 -7.10
N LEU A 509 -6.42 19.42 -6.63
CA LEU A 509 -7.72 19.01 -6.14
C LEU A 509 -8.17 19.85 -4.93
N ARG A 510 -7.22 20.13 -4.00
CA ARG A 510 -7.47 20.98 -2.84
C ARG A 510 -7.78 22.43 -3.23
N ALA A 511 -7.07 22.95 -4.24
CA ALA A 511 -7.27 24.33 -4.73
C ALA A 511 -8.63 24.50 -5.43
N GLN A 512 -9.17 23.45 -6.07
CA GLN A 512 -10.46 23.45 -6.74
C GLN A 512 -11.65 23.28 -5.78
N ALA A 513 -11.44 22.66 -4.62
CA ALA A 513 -12.49 22.41 -3.65
C ALA A 513 -12.86 23.68 -2.87
N TYR A 514 -14.16 23.91 -2.67
CA TYR A 514 -14.62 24.94 -1.74
C TYR A 514 -14.37 24.48 -0.30
N VAL A 515 -13.55 25.24 0.44
CA VAL A 515 -13.25 24.95 1.85
C VAL A 515 -13.39 26.20 2.70
N ASP A 516 -14.36 26.19 3.62
CA ASP A 516 -14.53 27.19 4.67
C ASP A 516 -14.01 26.66 6.00
N ASN A 517 -12.76 26.98 6.33
CA ASN A 517 -12.12 26.59 7.58
C ASN A 517 -12.49 27.58 8.71
N ARG A 518 -13.53 27.25 9.45
CA ARG A 518 -14.05 28.07 10.54
C ARG A 518 -13.21 27.97 11.81
N PHE A 519 -12.60 26.82 12.03
CA PHE A 519 -11.73 26.60 13.18
C PHE A 519 -10.52 27.54 13.17
N GLU A 520 -9.82 27.66 12.05
CA GLU A 520 -8.71 28.61 11.92
C GLU A 520 -9.15 30.07 12.00
N LYS A 521 -10.29 30.41 11.41
CA LYS A 521 -10.84 31.76 11.50
C LYS A 521 -11.12 32.18 12.96
N GLN A 522 -11.70 31.26 13.76
CA GLN A 522 -11.97 31.50 15.17
C GLN A 522 -10.67 31.64 15.99
N GLN A 523 -9.65 30.82 15.71
CA GLN A 523 -8.35 30.92 16.38
C GLN A 523 -7.66 32.26 16.08
N LYS A 524 -7.65 32.72 14.83
CA LYS A 524 -7.07 34.02 14.45
C LYS A 524 -7.76 35.18 15.15
N ILE A 525 -9.08 35.12 15.30
CA ILE A 525 -9.84 36.14 16.05
C ILE A 525 -9.45 36.14 17.53
N GLN A 526 -9.30 34.98 18.15
CA GLN A 526 -8.87 34.86 19.54
C GLN A 526 -7.43 35.33 19.78
N GLN A 527 -6.53 35.10 18.83
CA GLN A 527 -5.14 35.57 18.90
C GLN A 527 -5.04 37.09 18.72
N ASN A 528 -5.85 37.70 17.86
CA ASN A 528 -5.87 39.14 17.65
C ASN A 528 -6.54 39.94 18.78
N ASN A 529 -7.33 39.25 19.63
CA ASN A 529 -8.00 39.85 20.79
C ASN A 529 -7.20 39.71 22.09
N ARG A 530 -6.03 39.12 22.05
CA ARG A 530 -5.06 39.01 23.16
C ARG A 530 -3.89 39.95 22.95
#